data_53f1519ce11bb036a34f877dab88599b
#
_entry.id   53f1519ce11bb036a34f877dab88599b
#
_cell.length_a   1.000
_cell.length_b   1.000
_cell.length_c   1.000
_cell.angle_alpha   90.00
_cell.angle_beta   90.00
_cell.angle_gamma   90.00
#
_symmetry.space_group_name_H-M   'P 1'
#
loop_
_entity.id
_entity.type
_entity.pdbx_description
1 polymer ?
#
loop_
_entity_poly.entity_id
_entity_poly.type
_entity_poly.pdbx_seq_one_letter_code
_entity_poly.pdbx_strand_id
1 'polypeptide(L)'
;MTRHALKTLILLAGLTLAAQTPLAAQDLTITNARIIGPNVTVIERGSIVVRGGKIVSVAAGAPATTSGRIVDAKGMTAMPGFIDAHRHINTGPNEKAQMQAQLEAGYTTILSGGGPAEGNITLRDHIESGQINGPRIIPSGALRLNQHTPDSARAEIRKMAAMGIKYTGEISLTPVPGPSEQELTVLRAVVDEGKKAGVMVQVHAVSTPAMMAAVDAGVPLLVHLPNKDWTSVANAKKLAAAGTKVLATIGFGAPVFGVFADDNKPRFRDGKDWPQSIVDGVQLGEEAGYMPVNARTLFDAGAILGYCTDTTYDPKAGLEHELKSFNMVFSMRDMVKIMGPNTASYLGMSDQLGTIEAGKLADIVLLDGDPLEGYWNWLKARVVVKNGVVVVDKR
;
A
#
# COMPACT_ATOMS: atom_id res chain seq x y z
N MET A 1 45.55 61.08 30.71
CA MET A 1 45.64 59.97 29.70
C MET A 1 44.99 58.73 30.32
N THR A 2 43.68 58.55 30.13
CA THR A 2 42.89 57.46 30.69
C THR A 2 42.37 56.60 29.54
N ARG A 3 42.80 55.33 29.51
CA ARG A 3 42.33 54.33 28.51
C ARG A 3 41.02 53.71 29.02
N HIS A 4 39.97 53.89 28.25
CA HIS A 4 38.70 53.15 28.40
C HIS A 4 38.79 51.81 27.66
N ALA A 5 38.66 50.74 28.42
CA ALA A 5 38.52 49.38 27.88
C ALA A 5 37.03 49.08 27.65
N LEU A 6 36.65 48.91 26.40
CA LEU A 6 35.31 48.50 25.99
C LEU A 6 35.20 46.95 26.10
N LYS A 7 34.42 46.47 27.04
CA LYS A 7 34.09 45.04 27.17
C LYS A 7 32.91 44.70 26.26
N THR A 8 33.18 44.01 25.18
CA THR A 8 32.15 43.47 24.31
C THR A 8 31.60 42.16 24.91
N LEU A 9 30.36 42.19 25.33
CA LEU A 9 29.65 41.00 25.81
C LEU A 9 29.05 40.26 24.60
N ILE A 10 29.60 39.07 24.27
CA ILE A 10 29.03 38.19 23.26
C ILE A 10 27.97 37.33 23.94
N LEU A 11 26.70 37.60 23.64
CA LEU A 11 25.57 36.73 24.01
C LEU A 11 25.55 35.54 23.04
N LEU A 12 26.00 34.35 23.45
CA LEU A 12 25.73 33.11 22.75
C LEU A 12 24.26 32.70 23.00
N ALA A 13 23.38 32.96 22.04
CA ALA A 13 22.06 32.37 22.01
C ALA A 13 22.22 30.89 21.60
N GLY A 14 22.20 30.00 22.59
CA GLY A 14 22.15 28.57 22.35
C GLY A 14 20.75 28.19 21.77
N LEU A 15 20.67 27.89 20.47
CA LEU A 15 19.53 27.19 19.91
C LEU A 15 19.57 25.77 20.47
N THR A 16 18.74 25.49 21.45
CA THR A 16 18.41 24.11 21.83
C THR A 16 17.52 23.53 20.74
N LEU A 17 18.09 22.76 19.81
CA LEU A 17 17.31 21.83 19.00
C LEU A 17 16.66 20.84 19.98
N ALA A 18 15.37 20.99 20.22
CA ALA A 18 14.58 19.97 20.88
C ALA A 18 14.59 18.73 19.95
N ALA A 19 15.43 17.73 20.28
CA ALA A 19 15.36 16.43 19.66
C ALA A 19 13.96 15.88 19.89
N GLN A 20 13.15 15.80 18.82
CA GLN A 20 11.84 15.14 18.88
C GLN A 20 12.13 13.66 19.12
N THR A 21 11.79 13.17 20.28
CA THR A 21 11.85 11.73 20.58
C THR A 21 10.89 11.01 19.62
N PRO A 22 11.30 9.85 19.05
CA PRO A 22 10.38 9.03 18.27
C PRO A 22 9.10 8.81 19.08
N LEU A 23 7.95 8.88 18.43
CA LEU A 23 6.66 8.55 19.06
C LEU A 23 6.75 7.10 19.58
N ALA A 24 7.09 6.95 20.87
CA ALA A 24 7.16 5.64 21.50
C ALA A 24 5.77 4.99 21.42
N ALA A 25 5.75 3.69 21.14
CA ALA A 25 4.53 2.89 21.13
C ALA A 25 3.74 3.15 22.42
N GLN A 26 2.48 3.57 22.28
CA GLN A 26 1.63 3.93 23.41
C GLN A 26 0.71 2.76 23.77
N ASP A 27 0.42 2.66 25.04
CA ASP A 27 -0.68 1.84 25.50
C ASP A 27 -2.00 2.54 25.15
N LEU A 28 -2.96 1.79 24.62
CA LEU A 28 -4.23 2.32 24.12
C LEU A 28 -5.35 1.33 24.38
N THR A 29 -6.53 1.84 24.72
CA THR A 29 -7.76 1.06 24.75
C THR A 29 -8.81 1.71 23.85
N ILE A 30 -9.27 1.02 22.83
CA ILE A 30 -10.42 1.41 22.01
C ILE A 30 -11.65 0.74 22.58
N THR A 31 -12.70 1.51 22.87
CA THR A 31 -13.97 1.02 23.42
C THR A 31 -15.14 1.35 22.51
N ASN A 32 -16.27 0.65 22.69
CA ASN A 32 -17.49 0.89 21.94
C ASN A 32 -17.32 0.88 20.41
N ALA A 33 -16.41 0.06 19.90
CA ALA A 33 -16.17 -0.12 18.47
C ALA A 33 -17.01 -1.29 17.93
N ARG A 34 -17.55 -1.13 16.73
CA ARG A 34 -17.84 -2.25 15.86
C ARG A 34 -16.50 -2.74 15.30
N ILE A 35 -16.23 -4.04 15.31
CA ILE A 35 -14.90 -4.55 14.95
C ILE A 35 -15.05 -5.57 13.82
N ILE A 36 -14.31 -5.35 12.71
CA ILE A 36 -14.16 -6.35 11.66
C ILE A 36 -12.88 -7.13 11.95
N GLY A 37 -13.06 -8.35 12.40
CA GLY A 37 -12.01 -9.29 12.74
C GLY A 37 -11.62 -10.21 11.58
N PRO A 38 -10.79 -11.22 11.87
CA PRO A 38 -10.36 -12.23 10.90
C PRO A 38 -11.55 -12.92 10.21
N ASN A 39 -11.34 -13.33 8.95
CA ASN A 39 -12.37 -13.95 8.11
C ASN A 39 -13.66 -13.12 7.98
N VAL A 40 -13.55 -11.79 8.14
CA VAL A 40 -14.67 -10.85 8.10
C VAL A 40 -15.73 -11.16 9.15
N THR A 41 -15.29 -11.67 10.31
CA THR A 41 -16.17 -11.79 11.49
C THR A 41 -16.45 -10.41 12.06
N VAL A 42 -17.65 -10.23 12.61
CA VAL A 42 -18.08 -8.92 13.13
C VAL A 42 -18.40 -9.03 14.63
N ILE A 43 -17.80 -8.14 15.40
CA ILE A 43 -18.20 -7.86 16.77
C ILE A 43 -18.95 -6.53 16.75
N GLU A 44 -20.27 -6.54 16.95
CA GLU A 44 -21.12 -5.35 16.81
C GLU A 44 -20.77 -4.25 17.82
N ARG A 45 -20.34 -4.64 19.01
CA ARG A 45 -19.84 -3.72 20.05
C ARG A 45 -18.73 -4.39 20.84
N GLY A 46 -17.53 -3.89 20.72
CA GLY A 46 -16.37 -4.50 21.34
C GLY A 46 -15.32 -3.49 21.76
N SER A 47 -14.20 -4.06 22.22
CA SER A 47 -13.02 -3.33 22.66
C SER A 47 -11.74 -3.95 22.13
N ILE A 48 -10.72 -3.10 21.94
CA ILE A 48 -9.38 -3.48 21.53
C ILE A 48 -8.40 -2.89 22.55
N VAL A 49 -7.57 -3.74 23.16
CA VAL A 49 -6.53 -3.31 24.11
C VAL A 49 -5.17 -3.45 23.44
N VAL A 50 -4.38 -2.40 23.52
CA VAL A 50 -3.05 -2.29 22.92
C VAL A 50 -2.03 -2.04 24.01
N ARG A 51 -0.88 -2.74 23.96
CA ARG A 51 0.28 -2.53 24.81
C ARG A 51 1.56 -2.57 23.97
N GLY A 52 2.44 -1.61 24.19
CA GLY A 52 3.71 -1.57 23.47
C GLY A 52 3.55 -1.61 21.95
N GLY A 53 2.51 -0.99 21.41
CA GLY A 53 2.23 -0.96 19.97
C GLY A 53 1.59 -2.23 19.37
N LYS A 54 1.31 -3.24 20.19
CA LYS A 54 0.67 -4.49 19.75
C LYS A 54 -0.71 -4.66 20.35
N ILE A 55 -1.61 -5.25 19.59
CA ILE A 55 -2.92 -5.68 20.07
C ILE A 55 -2.72 -6.84 21.05
N VAL A 56 -3.22 -6.70 22.27
CA VAL A 56 -3.15 -7.78 23.28
C VAL A 56 -4.49 -8.45 23.52
N SER A 57 -5.60 -7.75 23.22
CA SER A 57 -6.95 -8.30 23.37
C SER A 57 -7.92 -7.67 22.40
N VAL A 58 -8.82 -8.49 21.86
CA VAL A 58 -9.99 -8.08 21.08
C VAL A 58 -11.17 -8.85 21.66
N ALA A 59 -12.19 -8.15 22.17
CA ALA A 59 -13.32 -8.81 22.86
C ALA A 59 -14.65 -8.07 22.60
N ALA A 60 -15.74 -8.80 22.69
CA ALA A 60 -17.09 -8.23 22.73
C ALA A 60 -17.29 -7.49 24.07
N GLY A 61 -18.02 -6.37 24.03
CA GLY A 61 -18.35 -5.56 25.20
C GLY A 61 -17.17 -4.71 25.72
N ALA A 62 -17.23 -4.38 27.00
CA ALA A 62 -16.18 -3.62 27.68
C ALA A 62 -14.94 -4.49 27.88
N PRO A 63 -13.73 -3.87 27.85
CA PRO A 63 -12.50 -4.61 28.11
C PRO A 63 -12.41 -5.03 29.57
N ALA A 64 -11.86 -6.22 29.85
CA ALA A 64 -11.60 -6.68 31.23
C ALA A 64 -10.63 -5.77 31.97
N THR A 65 -9.68 -5.18 31.26
CA THR A 65 -8.72 -4.19 31.77
C THR A 65 -8.47 -3.12 30.70
N THR A 66 -8.32 -1.87 31.11
CA THR A 66 -7.88 -0.79 30.21
C THR A 66 -6.37 -0.63 30.27
N SER A 67 -5.78 -0.08 29.21
CA SER A 67 -4.36 0.28 29.16
C SER A 67 -4.22 1.63 28.45
N GLY A 68 -3.43 2.51 29.03
CA GLY A 68 -3.06 3.80 28.47
C GLY A 68 -4.24 4.72 28.11
N ARG A 69 -4.12 5.41 26.97
CA ARG A 69 -5.14 6.33 26.45
C ARG A 69 -6.43 5.56 26.10
N ILE A 70 -7.57 6.10 26.51
CA ILE A 70 -8.89 5.55 26.12
C ILE A 70 -9.42 6.33 24.92
N VAL A 71 -9.79 5.59 23.86
CA VAL A 71 -10.47 6.10 22.66
C VAL A 71 -11.86 5.46 22.62
N ASP A 72 -12.89 6.24 22.95
CA ASP A 72 -14.28 5.82 22.72
C ASP A 72 -14.61 5.95 21.24
N ALA A 73 -14.82 4.81 20.58
CA ALA A 73 -15.15 4.76 19.15
C ALA A 73 -16.59 5.20 18.84
N LYS A 74 -17.48 5.32 19.86
CA LYS A 74 -18.86 5.78 19.67
C LYS A 74 -19.63 5.02 18.58
N GLY A 75 -19.38 3.73 18.41
CA GLY A 75 -19.99 2.90 17.39
C GLY A 75 -19.30 2.91 16.02
N MET A 76 -18.23 3.69 15.83
CA MET A 76 -17.42 3.61 14.60
C MET A 76 -16.87 2.20 14.39
N THR A 77 -16.65 1.84 13.13
CA THR A 77 -16.12 0.52 12.77
C THR A 77 -14.60 0.52 12.77
N ALA A 78 -14.01 -0.37 13.56
CA ALA A 78 -12.58 -0.64 13.57
C ALA A 78 -12.22 -1.65 12.49
N MET A 79 -11.26 -1.29 11.64
CA MET A 79 -10.62 -2.14 10.64
C MET A 79 -9.10 -2.08 10.79
N PRO A 80 -8.36 -3.06 10.22
CA PRO A 80 -6.92 -2.90 10.05
C PRO A 80 -6.60 -1.60 9.30
N GLY A 81 -5.53 -0.92 9.68
CA GLY A 81 -5.02 0.22 8.91
C GLY A 81 -4.75 -0.18 7.46
N PHE A 82 -5.08 0.69 6.53
CA PHE A 82 -4.96 0.38 5.11
C PHE A 82 -3.49 0.22 4.69
N ILE A 83 -3.26 -0.71 3.78
CA ILE A 83 -1.95 -1.00 3.20
C ILE A 83 -2.04 -0.68 1.70
N ASP A 84 -1.19 0.23 1.22
CA ASP A 84 -0.96 0.41 -0.21
C ASP A 84 0.35 -0.29 -0.59
N ALA A 85 0.26 -1.44 -1.25
CA ALA A 85 1.43 -2.26 -1.52
C ALA A 85 2.17 -1.89 -2.81
N HIS A 86 1.75 -0.82 -3.48
CA HIS A 86 2.48 -0.24 -4.61
C HIS A 86 2.03 1.20 -4.86
N ARG A 87 2.84 2.13 -4.39
CA ARG A 87 2.61 3.56 -4.60
C ARG A 87 3.92 4.28 -4.86
N HIS A 88 3.96 5.11 -5.90
CA HIS A 88 5.15 5.91 -6.21
C HIS A 88 5.29 7.06 -5.22
N ILE A 89 6.16 6.88 -4.22
CA ILE A 89 6.48 7.85 -3.17
C ILE A 89 7.99 8.02 -3.05
N ASN A 90 8.40 9.19 -2.60
CA ASN A 90 9.82 9.48 -2.35
C ASN A 90 9.95 10.66 -1.37
N THR A 91 11.17 10.89 -0.86
CA THR A 91 11.48 12.13 -0.15
C THR A 91 11.34 13.35 -1.08
N GLY A 92 11.03 14.50 -0.51
CA GLY A 92 10.90 15.74 -1.27
C GLY A 92 10.35 16.89 -0.43
N PRO A 93 10.27 18.11 -1.01
CA PRO A 93 9.90 19.31 -0.26
C PRO A 93 8.49 19.26 0.35
N ASN A 94 7.59 18.44 -0.21
CA ASN A 94 6.21 18.30 0.25
C ASN A 94 5.96 17.00 1.04
N GLU A 95 7.00 16.23 1.38
CA GLU A 95 6.85 14.90 1.99
C GLU A 95 6.01 14.92 3.27
N LYS A 96 6.16 15.93 4.13
CA LYS A 96 5.38 16.07 5.37
C LYS A 96 3.88 16.14 5.09
N ALA A 97 3.46 16.98 4.16
CA ALA A 97 2.05 17.13 3.81
C ALA A 97 1.51 15.88 3.09
N GLN A 98 2.32 15.29 2.20
CA GLN A 98 1.96 14.07 1.49
C GLN A 98 1.78 12.89 2.45
N MET A 99 2.70 12.68 3.38
CA MET A 99 2.63 11.60 4.36
C MET A 99 1.48 11.79 5.36
N GLN A 100 1.21 13.02 5.76
CA GLN A 100 0.05 13.34 6.59
C GLN A 100 -1.27 13.01 5.86
N ALA A 101 -1.38 13.36 4.57
CA ALA A 101 -2.55 13.03 3.75
C ALA A 101 -2.77 11.50 3.61
N GLN A 102 -1.69 10.70 3.53
CA GLN A 102 -1.78 9.24 3.55
C GLN A 102 -2.42 8.73 4.84
N LEU A 103 -1.93 9.21 5.99
CA LEU A 103 -2.51 8.84 7.29
C LEU A 103 -3.98 9.26 7.39
N GLU A 104 -4.34 10.46 6.90
CA GLU A 104 -5.70 10.96 6.92
C GLU A 104 -6.67 10.19 6.05
N ALA A 105 -6.17 9.54 4.99
CA ALA A 105 -6.94 8.60 4.17
C ALA A 105 -7.07 7.19 4.80
N GLY A 106 -6.31 6.91 5.88
CA GLY A 106 -6.36 5.64 6.61
C GLY A 106 -5.17 4.70 6.33
N TYR A 107 -4.21 5.09 5.49
CA TYR A 107 -3.04 4.27 5.18
C TYR A 107 -2.05 4.29 6.35
N THR A 108 -1.68 3.10 6.83
CA THR A 108 -0.66 2.92 7.89
C THR A 108 0.62 2.29 7.37
N THR A 109 0.59 1.66 6.19
CA THR A 109 1.75 1.01 5.56
C THR A 109 1.71 1.24 4.05
N ILE A 110 2.87 1.59 3.47
CA ILE A 110 3.05 1.79 2.03
C ILE A 110 4.35 1.10 1.59
N LEU A 111 4.26 0.25 0.56
CA LEU A 111 5.43 -0.22 -0.19
C LEU A 111 5.65 0.73 -1.38
N SER A 112 6.88 1.25 -1.51
CA SER A 112 7.23 2.07 -2.66
C SER A 112 7.18 1.27 -3.95
N GLY A 113 6.53 1.82 -4.98
CA GLY A 113 6.43 1.22 -6.31
C GLY A 113 7.73 1.27 -7.11
N GLY A 114 8.69 2.10 -6.68
CA GLY A 114 9.97 2.28 -7.36
C GLY A 114 10.55 3.66 -7.13
N GLY A 115 11.55 3.99 -7.94
CA GLY A 115 12.31 5.23 -7.84
C GLY A 115 13.68 5.05 -7.18
N PRO A 116 14.41 6.13 -6.92
CA PRO A 116 15.71 6.06 -6.25
C PRO A 116 15.59 5.45 -4.86
N ALA A 117 16.32 4.37 -4.62
CA ALA A 117 16.29 3.64 -3.37
C ALA A 117 16.68 4.53 -2.17
N GLU A 118 17.67 5.37 -2.35
CA GLU A 118 18.16 6.30 -1.33
C GLU A 118 17.07 7.27 -0.86
N GLY A 119 16.27 7.79 -1.80
CA GLY A 119 15.16 8.69 -1.45
C GLY A 119 14.04 7.99 -0.70
N ASN A 120 13.75 6.73 -1.03
CA ASN A 120 12.79 5.90 -0.28
C ASN A 120 13.27 5.62 1.15
N ILE A 121 14.57 5.33 1.31
CA ILE A 121 15.21 5.12 2.60
C ILE A 121 15.15 6.41 3.42
N THR A 122 15.52 7.55 2.83
CA THR A 122 15.44 8.86 3.50
C THR A 122 14.03 9.17 4.00
N LEU A 123 13.01 8.95 3.18
CA LEU A 123 11.62 9.17 3.57
C LEU A 123 11.23 8.26 4.76
N ARG A 124 11.60 6.98 4.72
CA ARG A 124 11.41 6.06 5.85
C ARG A 124 12.06 6.59 7.12
N ASP A 125 13.33 7.00 7.03
CA ASP A 125 14.13 7.44 8.17
C ASP A 125 13.59 8.75 8.79
N HIS A 126 13.07 9.68 7.98
CA HIS A 126 12.37 10.89 8.47
C HIS A 126 11.13 10.54 9.28
N ILE A 127 10.40 9.47 8.89
CA ILE A 127 9.20 9.02 9.62
C ILE A 127 9.60 8.23 10.88
N GLU A 128 10.57 7.33 10.78
CA GLU A 128 11.01 6.49 11.90
C GLU A 128 11.71 7.31 13.00
N SER A 129 12.43 8.36 12.63
CA SER A 129 13.03 9.32 13.60
C SER A 129 12.01 10.27 14.22
N GLY A 130 10.76 10.30 13.73
CA GLY A 130 9.72 11.24 14.18
C GLY A 130 9.89 12.67 13.65
N GLN A 131 10.75 12.89 12.67
CA GLN A 131 10.92 14.19 12.01
C GLN A 131 9.63 14.61 11.29
N ILE A 132 8.93 13.65 10.69
CA ILE A 132 7.60 13.84 10.12
C ILE A 132 6.67 12.69 10.54
N ASN A 133 5.36 12.95 10.57
CA ASN A 133 4.37 11.90 10.68
C ASN A 133 4.13 11.26 9.31
N GLY A 134 3.94 9.94 9.29
CA GLY A 134 3.64 9.23 8.06
C GLY A 134 3.32 7.75 8.32
N PRO A 135 2.81 7.04 7.30
CA PRO A 135 2.69 5.58 7.34
C PRO A 135 4.06 4.91 7.45
N ARG A 136 4.08 3.62 7.75
CA ARG A 136 5.29 2.79 7.63
C ARG A 136 5.67 2.73 6.16
N ILE A 137 6.86 3.20 5.80
CA ILE A 137 7.38 3.12 4.44
C ILE A 137 8.27 1.89 4.32
N ILE A 138 7.98 1.08 3.31
CA ILE A 138 8.81 -0.05 2.90
C ILE A 138 9.55 0.38 1.63
N PRO A 139 10.87 0.63 1.70
CA PRO A 139 11.65 1.04 0.54
C PRO A 139 11.76 -0.08 -0.49
N SER A 140 11.83 0.31 -1.76
CA SER A 140 12.14 -0.58 -2.88
C SER A 140 13.31 -0.05 -3.71
N GLY A 141 13.93 -0.92 -4.51
CA GLY A 141 15.04 -0.57 -5.38
C GLY A 141 14.70 -0.79 -6.85
N ALA A 142 14.92 0.22 -7.70
CA ALA A 142 14.65 0.12 -9.13
C ALA A 142 15.63 -0.81 -9.85
N LEU A 143 15.14 -1.62 -10.80
CA LEU A 143 15.93 -2.44 -11.70
C LEU A 143 15.27 -2.52 -13.07
N ARG A 144 16.03 -2.32 -14.14
CA ARG A 144 15.55 -2.40 -15.53
C ARG A 144 16.29 -3.49 -16.29
N LEU A 145 15.58 -4.52 -16.76
CA LEU A 145 16.19 -5.70 -17.38
C LEU A 145 17.05 -5.36 -18.59
N ASN A 146 16.64 -4.40 -19.42
CA ASN A 146 17.37 -3.99 -20.63
C ASN A 146 18.68 -3.24 -20.36
N GLN A 147 18.96 -2.88 -19.13
CA GLN A 147 20.20 -2.19 -18.71
C GLN A 147 21.22 -3.15 -18.07
N HIS A 148 20.88 -4.43 -17.97
CA HIS A 148 21.67 -5.40 -17.24
C HIS A 148 21.96 -6.68 -18.06
N THR A 149 23.14 -7.22 -17.81
CA THR A 149 23.42 -8.64 -18.03
C THR A 149 22.96 -9.44 -16.81
N PRO A 150 22.82 -10.78 -16.89
CA PRO A 150 22.51 -11.59 -15.72
C PRO A 150 23.42 -11.32 -14.51
N ASP A 151 24.72 -11.17 -14.74
CA ASP A 151 25.69 -10.95 -13.66
C ASP A 151 25.60 -9.55 -13.03
N SER A 152 25.42 -8.50 -13.85
CA SER A 152 25.21 -7.15 -13.34
C SER A 152 23.87 -7.00 -12.60
N ALA A 153 22.84 -7.70 -13.06
CA ALA A 153 21.54 -7.73 -12.36
C ALA A 153 21.66 -8.41 -10.98
N ARG A 154 22.40 -9.54 -10.88
CA ARG A 154 22.71 -10.17 -9.59
C ARG A 154 23.46 -9.23 -8.65
N ALA A 155 24.44 -8.47 -9.19
CA ALA A 155 25.18 -7.49 -8.40
C ALA A 155 24.27 -6.39 -7.85
N GLU A 156 23.31 -5.90 -8.65
CA GLU A 156 22.34 -4.88 -8.21
C GLU A 156 21.42 -5.41 -7.10
N ILE A 157 20.93 -6.64 -7.20
CA ILE A 157 20.15 -7.29 -6.12
C ILE A 157 20.97 -7.38 -4.83
N ARG A 158 22.24 -7.77 -4.89
CA ARG A 158 23.11 -7.81 -3.70
C ARG A 158 23.34 -6.42 -3.11
N LYS A 159 23.47 -5.39 -3.95
CA LYS A 159 23.56 -4.00 -3.51
C LYS A 159 22.29 -3.56 -2.77
N MET A 160 21.11 -3.84 -3.32
CA MET A 160 19.82 -3.59 -2.65
C MET A 160 19.77 -4.27 -1.27
N ALA A 161 20.13 -5.55 -1.19
CA ALA A 161 20.18 -6.28 0.07
C ALA A 161 21.14 -5.63 1.09
N ALA A 162 22.32 -5.18 0.65
CA ALA A 162 23.30 -4.49 1.50
C ALA A 162 22.77 -3.14 2.04
N MET A 163 21.87 -2.49 1.30
CA MET A 163 21.18 -1.27 1.75
C MET A 163 19.98 -1.57 2.67
N GLY A 164 19.69 -2.83 2.98
CA GLY A 164 18.55 -3.25 3.77
C GLY A 164 17.20 -3.24 3.02
N ILE A 165 17.24 -3.09 1.69
CA ILE A 165 16.05 -3.15 0.83
C ILE A 165 15.62 -4.61 0.66
N LYS A 166 14.34 -4.87 0.88
CA LYS A 166 13.75 -6.21 0.81
C LYS A 166 12.83 -6.43 -0.40
N TYR A 167 12.63 -5.41 -1.22
CA TYR A 167 11.77 -5.47 -2.41
C TYR A 167 12.43 -4.74 -3.56
N THR A 168 12.36 -5.31 -4.76
CA THR A 168 12.61 -4.50 -5.95
C THR A 168 11.44 -3.52 -6.12
N GLY A 169 11.65 -2.40 -6.82
CA GLY A 169 10.56 -1.71 -7.50
C GLY A 169 9.98 -2.65 -8.57
N GLU A 170 8.94 -2.23 -9.23
CA GLU A 170 8.37 -3.02 -10.32
C GLU A 170 9.36 -3.18 -11.48
N ILE A 171 9.62 -4.40 -11.89
CA ILE A 171 10.44 -4.73 -13.04
C ILE A 171 9.52 -4.95 -14.23
N SER A 172 9.56 -4.08 -15.23
CA SER A 172 8.69 -4.17 -16.39
C SER A 172 9.12 -5.29 -17.32
N LEU A 173 8.13 -6.09 -17.79
CA LEU A 173 8.25 -7.01 -18.90
C LEU A 173 7.55 -6.44 -20.12
N THR A 174 8.09 -6.71 -21.32
CA THR A 174 7.43 -6.37 -22.59
C THR A 174 6.07 -7.07 -22.68
N PRO A 175 4.94 -6.31 -22.77
CA PRO A 175 3.62 -6.91 -22.72
C PRO A 175 3.20 -7.54 -24.05
N VAL A 176 3.52 -6.92 -25.18
CA VAL A 176 3.15 -7.35 -26.54
C VAL A 176 4.36 -7.23 -27.45
N PRO A 177 4.75 -8.27 -28.14
CA PRO A 177 4.13 -9.61 -28.25
C PRO A 177 4.35 -10.53 -27.05
N GLY A 178 5.04 -10.09 -26.02
CA GLY A 178 5.49 -10.78 -24.84
C GLY A 178 6.99 -10.53 -24.60
N PRO A 179 7.51 -10.92 -23.41
CA PRO A 179 8.90 -10.71 -23.08
C PRO A 179 9.85 -11.52 -23.96
N SER A 180 10.96 -10.91 -24.33
CA SER A 180 12.03 -11.57 -25.08
C SER A 180 12.78 -12.58 -24.21
N GLU A 181 13.47 -13.54 -24.85
CA GLU A 181 14.31 -14.51 -24.12
C GLU A 181 15.47 -13.82 -23.38
N GLN A 182 15.93 -12.68 -23.87
CA GLN A 182 16.94 -11.86 -23.17
C GLN A 182 16.36 -11.30 -21.86
N GLU A 183 15.16 -10.69 -21.89
CA GLU A 183 14.48 -10.23 -20.67
C GLU A 183 14.29 -11.35 -19.66
N LEU A 184 13.85 -12.51 -20.13
CA LEU A 184 13.60 -13.68 -19.29
C LEU A 184 14.89 -14.27 -18.69
N THR A 185 16.00 -14.24 -19.44
CA THR A 185 17.31 -14.69 -18.92
C THR A 185 17.80 -13.80 -17.80
N VAL A 186 17.69 -12.48 -17.94
CA VAL A 186 18.03 -11.53 -16.87
C VAL A 186 17.07 -11.65 -15.70
N LEU A 187 15.76 -11.78 -15.96
CA LEU A 187 14.74 -11.94 -14.93
C LEU A 187 14.98 -13.17 -14.05
N ARG A 188 15.27 -14.32 -14.67
CA ARG A 188 15.60 -15.56 -13.92
C ARG A 188 16.81 -15.36 -13.01
N ALA A 189 17.83 -14.62 -13.48
CA ALA A 189 18.99 -14.27 -12.66
C ALA A 189 18.63 -13.38 -11.47
N VAL A 190 17.75 -12.41 -11.68
CA VAL A 190 17.21 -11.52 -10.63
C VAL A 190 16.41 -12.31 -9.59
N VAL A 191 15.52 -13.19 -10.03
CA VAL A 191 14.68 -14.02 -9.14
C VAL A 191 15.56 -14.98 -8.31
N ASP A 192 16.50 -15.64 -8.93
CA ASP A 192 17.42 -16.55 -8.24
C ASP A 192 18.28 -15.82 -7.19
N GLU A 193 18.86 -14.68 -7.55
CA GLU A 193 19.65 -13.88 -6.60
C GLU A 193 18.78 -13.23 -5.52
N GLY A 194 17.59 -12.76 -5.88
CA GLY A 194 16.63 -12.21 -4.92
C GLY A 194 16.28 -13.21 -3.82
N LYS A 195 16.02 -14.46 -4.21
CA LYS A 195 15.76 -15.55 -3.26
C LYS A 195 16.95 -15.80 -2.31
N LYS A 196 18.19 -15.74 -2.82
CA LYS A 196 19.40 -15.92 -2.02
C LYS A 196 19.69 -14.75 -1.08
N ALA A 197 19.44 -13.53 -1.56
CA ALA A 197 19.72 -12.29 -0.84
C ALA A 197 18.57 -11.82 0.07
N GLY A 198 17.41 -12.48 0.04
CA GLY A 198 16.23 -12.09 0.80
C GLY A 198 15.54 -10.84 0.24
N VAL A 199 15.65 -10.59 -1.08
CA VAL A 199 14.98 -9.51 -1.79
C VAL A 199 13.81 -10.08 -2.61
N MET A 200 12.61 -9.67 -2.31
CA MET A 200 11.40 -10.07 -3.02
C MET A 200 11.32 -9.33 -4.36
N VAL A 201 11.19 -10.10 -5.44
CA VAL A 201 11.17 -9.57 -6.79
C VAL A 201 9.72 -9.25 -7.19
N GLN A 202 9.47 -8.00 -7.58
CA GLN A 202 8.18 -7.53 -8.09
C GLN A 202 8.25 -7.31 -9.59
N VAL A 203 7.28 -7.78 -10.33
CA VAL A 203 7.24 -7.68 -11.80
C VAL A 203 5.94 -7.02 -12.27
N HIS A 204 6.08 -5.94 -13.04
CA HIS A 204 5.02 -5.30 -13.80
C HIS A 204 4.67 -6.16 -15.02
N ALA A 205 3.49 -6.79 -15.00
CA ALA A 205 3.06 -7.70 -16.04
C ALA A 205 1.60 -7.43 -16.46
N VAL A 206 1.42 -6.59 -17.46
CA VAL A 206 0.11 -6.09 -17.91
C VAL A 206 -0.48 -6.81 -19.11
N SER A 207 0.06 -7.97 -19.45
CA SER A 207 -0.54 -8.91 -20.43
C SER A 207 -0.46 -10.34 -19.93
N THR A 208 -1.33 -11.22 -20.41
CA THR A 208 -1.29 -12.64 -20.06
C THR A 208 0.04 -13.31 -20.47
N PRO A 209 0.63 -13.04 -21.67
CA PRO A 209 1.95 -13.56 -21.99
C PRO A 209 3.04 -13.12 -21.00
N ALA A 210 3.11 -11.83 -20.63
CA ALA A 210 4.08 -11.34 -19.68
C ALA A 210 3.86 -11.91 -18.27
N MET A 211 2.60 -11.99 -17.82
CA MET A 211 2.22 -12.58 -16.55
C MET A 211 2.63 -14.05 -16.46
N MET A 212 2.34 -14.83 -17.47
CA MET A 212 2.67 -16.26 -17.47
C MET A 212 4.18 -16.52 -17.59
N ALA A 213 4.90 -15.69 -18.37
CA ALA A 213 6.35 -15.76 -18.44
C ALA A 213 7.01 -15.42 -17.08
N ALA A 214 6.48 -14.46 -16.35
CA ALA A 214 6.93 -14.15 -14.98
C ALA A 214 6.65 -15.31 -14.01
N VAL A 215 5.48 -15.94 -14.09
CA VAL A 215 5.15 -17.15 -13.30
C VAL A 215 6.12 -18.29 -13.60
N ASP A 216 6.41 -18.54 -14.90
CA ASP A 216 7.33 -19.58 -15.33
C ASP A 216 8.80 -19.27 -14.95
N ALA A 217 9.15 -18.02 -14.78
CA ALA A 217 10.44 -17.57 -14.25
C ALA A 217 10.53 -17.67 -12.70
N GLY A 218 9.45 -18.07 -12.03
CA GLY A 218 9.40 -18.20 -10.56
C GLY A 218 9.27 -16.89 -9.81
N VAL A 219 8.71 -15.86 -10.45
CA VAL A 219 8.48 -14.55 -9.82
C VAL A 219 7.46 -14.69 -8.68
N PRO A 220 7.77 -14.26 -7.45
CA PRO A 220 6.87 -14.40 -6.32
C PRO A 220 5.76 -13.34 -6.30
N LEU A 221 6.00 -12.14 -6.84
CA LEU A 221 5.13 -10.99 -6.72
C LEU A 221 4.91 -10.32 -8.08
N LEU A 222 3.64 -10.16 -8.45
CA LEU A 222 3.24 -9.41 -9.63
C LEU A 222 2.58 -8.10 -9.22
N VAL A 223 2.84 -7.07 -10.00
CA VAL A 223 2.17 -5.77 -9.92
C VAL A 223 1.30 -5.61 -11.15
N HIS A 224 0.08 -5.14 -10.93
CA HIS A 224 -0.96 -4.98 -11.92
C HIS A 224 -1.58 -6.28 -12.43
N LEU A 225 -2.59 -6.10 -13.23
CA LEU A 225 -3.36 -7.15 -13.89
C LEU A 225 -3.16 -7.05 -15.41
N PRO A 226 -3.30 -8.12 -16.15
CA PRO A 226 -3.39 -8.03 -17.61
C PRO A 226 -4.48 -7.04 -18.04
N ASN A 227 -4.09 -6.04 -18.82
CA ASN A 227 -4.98 -5.02 -19.40
C ASN A 227 -4.93 -4.97 -20.92
N LYS A 228 -4.21 -5.91 -21.53
CA LYS A 228 -4.06 -6.03 -22.98
C LYS A 228 -4.86 -7.22 -23.56
N ASP A 229 -5.29 -8.14 -22.72
CA ASP A 229 -5.95 -9.37 -23.11
C ASP A 229 -6.73 -10.03 -21.96
N TRP A 230 -7.50 -11.07 -22.26
CA TRP A 230 -8.24 -11.89 -21.31
C TRP A 230 -7.38 -13.03 -20.76
N THR A 231 -7.28 -13.14 -19.46
CA THR A 231 -6.63 -14.26 -18.79
C THR A 231 -7.58 -15.45 -18.71
N SER A 232 -7.16 -16.61 -19.22
CA SER A 232 -7.95 -17.84 -19.13
C SER A 232 -7.98 -18.37 -17.69
N VAL A 233 -9.05 -19.13 -17.36
CA VAL A 233 -9.16 -19.84 -16.06
C VAL A 233 -7.98 -20.79 -15.85
N ALA A 234 -7.47 -21.43 -16.93
CA ALA A 234 -6.31 -22.31 -16.84
C ALA A 234 -5.04 -21.56 -16.41
N ASN A 235 -4.77 -20.38 -17.00
CA ASN A 235 -3.66 -19.53 -16.61
C ASN A 235 -3.81 -19.01 -15.16
N ALA A 236 -5.02 -18.61 -14.78
CA ALA A 236 -5.30 -18.18 -13.43
C ALA A 236 -5.03 -19.28 -12.38
N LYS A 237 -5.46 -20.52 -12.67
CA LYS A 237 -5.16 -21.69 -11.81
C LYS A 237 -3.66 -22.01 -11.76
N LYS A 238 -2.95 -21.89 -12.89
CA LYS A 238 -1.48 -22.08 -12.93
C LYS A 238 -0.77 -21.04 -12.05
N LEU A 239 -1.16 -19.78 -12.12
CA LEU A 239 -0.63 -18.72 -11.26
C LEU A 239 -0.91 -19.00 -9.79
N ALA A 240 -2.15 -19.34 -9.44
CA ALA A 240 -2.53 -19.67 -8.07
C ALA A 240 -1.73 -20.86 -7.51
N ALA A 241 -1.56 -21.91 -8.33
CA ALA A 241 -0.77 -23.10 -7.96
C ALA A 241 0.72 -22.80 -7.79
N ALA A 242 1.27 -21.83 -8.52
CA ALA A 242 2.65 -21.36 -8.35
C ALA A 242 2.86 -20.56 -7.05
N GLY A 243 1.79 -20.12 -6.39
CA GLY A 243 1.86 -19.28 -5.19
C GLY A 243 2.26 -17.83 -5.47
N THR A 244 2.30 -17.43 -6.74
CA THR A 244 2.56 -16.05 -7.13
C THR A 244 1.41 -15.15 -6.68
N LYS A 245 1.72 -14.04 -5.99
CA LYS A 245 0.73 -13.09 -5.51
C LYS A 245 0.66 -11.89 -6.44
N VAL A 246 -0.52 -11.29 -6.56
CA VAL A 246 -0.77 -10.22 -7.54
C VAL A 246 -1.37 -9.01 -6.83
N LEU A 247 -0.86 -7.82 -7.13
CA LEU A 247 -1.53 -6.56 -6.77
C LEU A 247 -2.51 -6.17 -7.86
N ALA A 248 -3.75 -5.97 -7.48
CA ALA A 248 -4.79 -5.51 -8.38
C ALA A 248 -4.88 -3.97 -8.33
N THR A 249 -4.65 -3.32 -9.47
CA THR A 249 -4.85 -1.89 -9.71
C THR A 249 -5.99 -1.72 -10.70
N ILE A 250 -7.21 -2.06 -10.28
CA ILE A 250 -8.37 -2.07 -11.18
C ILE A 250 -8.75 -0.65 -11.61
N GLY A 251 -8.58 0.33 -10.73
CA GLY A 251 -8.88 1.73 -10.97
C GLY A 251 -7.94 2.44 -11.95
N PHE A 252 -6.81 1.86 -12.27
CA PHE A 252 -5.76 2.50 -13.08
C PHE A 252 -6.27 2.98 -14.44
N GLY A 253 -7.10 2.21 -15.14
CA GLY A 253 -7.73 2.58 -16.40
C GLY A 253 -9.05 3.35 -16.27
N ALA A 254 -9.77 3.21 -15.17
CA ALA A 254 -11.11 3.77 -15.02
C ALA A 254 -11.17 5.32 -14.99
N PRO A 255 -10.24 6.05 -14.32
CA PRO A 255 -10.24 7.50 -14.34
C PRO A 255 -10.01 8.09 -15.73
N VAL A 256 -9.31 7.38 -16.60
CA VAL A 256 -9.04 7.81 -17.98
C VAL A 256 -10.34 7.99 -18.75
N PHE A 257 -11.32 7.13 -18.49
CA PHE A 257 -12.66 7.20 -19.13
C PHE A 257 -13.64 8.09 -18.36
N GLY A 258 -13.25 8.66 -17.23
CA GLY A 258 -14.15 9.46 -16.40
C GLY A 258 -15.35 8.68 -15.86
N VAL A 259 -15.29 7.33 -15.86
CA VAL A 259 -16.40 6.46 -15.45
C VAL A 259 -16.88 6.76 -14.03
N PHE A 260 -15.97 7.23 -13.17
CA PHE A 260 -16.26 7.57 -11.79
C PHE A 260 -16.03 9.05 -11.46
N ALA A 261 -15.82 9.89 -12.48
CA ALA A 261 -15.60 11.32 -12.25
C ALA A 261 -16.86 12.05 -11.78
N ASP A 262 -18.03 11.55 -12.18
CA ASP A 262 -19.34 12.03 -11.75
C ASP A 262 -20.30 10.82 -11.73
N ASP A 263 -20.83 10.46 -10.58
CA ASP A 263 -21.72 9.31 -10.40
C ASP A 263 -23.01 9.39 -11.24
N ASN A 264 -23.36 10.58 -11.72
CA ASN A 264 -24.60 10.82 -12.47
C ASN A 264 -24.36 11.06 -13.98
N LYS A 265 -23.11 11.22 -14.41
CA LYS A 265 -22.79 11.56 -15.81
C LYS A 265 -21.49 10.88 -16.24
N PRO A 266 -21.55 9.83 -17.06
CA PRO A 266 -20.36 9.18 -17.60
C PRO A 266 -19.64 10.08 -18.60
N ARG A 267 -19.05 11.18 -18.12
CA ARG A 267 -18.28 12.14 -18.90
C ARG A 267 -16.86 12.20 -18.38
N PHE A 268 -15.95 12.62 -19.25
CA PHE A 268 -14.61 12.96 -18.86
C PHE A 268 -14.63 14.10 -17.82
N ARG A 269 -13.57 14.23 -17.03
CA ARG A 269 -13.48 15.17 -15.90
C ARG A 269 -14.11 16.54 -16.18
N ASP A 270 -14.81 17.07 -15.20
CA ASP A 270 -15.46 18.39 -15.21
C ASP A 270 -16.55 18.55 -16.29
N GLY A 271 -17.15 17.45 -16.74
CA GLY A 271 -18.18 17.47 -17.76
C GLY A 271 -17.70 17.86 -19.15
N LYS A 272 -16.38 17.83 -19.38
CA LYS A 272 -15.76 18.12 -20.69
C LYS A 272 -15.92 16.93 -21.64
N ASP A 273 -15.70 17.20 -22.92
CA ASP A 273 -15.59 16.14 -23.90
C ASP A 273 -14.33 15.29 -23.68
N TRP A 274 -14.39 14.04 -24.09
CA TRP A 274 -13.25 13.16 -24.03
C TRP A 274 -12.09 13.71 -24.87
N PRO A 275 -10.83 13.72 -24.36
CA PRO A 275 -9.69 14.08 -25.18
C PRO A 275 -9.61 13.23 -26.42
N GLN A 276 -9.32 13.85 -27.58
CA GLN A 276 -9.25 13.16 -28.86
C GLN A 276 -8.24 12.00 -28.84
N SER A 277 -7.13 12.17 -28.14
CA SER A 277 -6.14 11.09 -27.93
C SER A 277 -6.70 9.84 -27.24
N ILE A 278 -7.76 9.97 -26.44
CA ILE A 278 -8.45 8.85 -25.81
C ILE A 278 -9.48 8.26 -26.78
N VAL A 279 -10.20 9.13 -27.52
CA VAL A 279 -11.17 8.72 -28.54
C VAL A 279 -10.48 7.96 -29.66
N ASP A 280 -9.31 8.41 -30.11
CA ASP A 280 -8.50 7.76 -31.12
C ASP A 280 -7.88 6.43 -30.63
N GLY A 281 -7.67 6.33 -29.32
CA GLY A 281 -7.20 5.11 -28.65
C GLY A 281 -8.34 4.24 -28.13
N VAL A 282 -9.38 3.96 -28.96
CA VAL A 282 -10.57 3.13 -28.56
C VAL A 282 -10.18 1.77 -27.96
N GLN A 283 -8.99 1.27 -28.22
CA GLN A 283 -8.40 0.12 -27.53
C GLN A 283 -8.32 0.29 -26.01
N LEU A 284 -8.29 1.51 -25.51
CA LEU A 284 -8.31 1.81 -24.06
C LEU A 284 -9.64 1.44 -23.39
N GLY A 285 -10.75 1.42 -24.12
CA GLY A 285 -12.04 0.96 -23.61
C GLY A 285 -12.03 -0.54 -23.28
N GLU A 286 -11.35 -1.33 -24.09
CA GLU A 286 -11.15 -2.76 -23.84
C GLU A 286 -10.23 -2.95 -22.63
N GLU A 287 -9.17 -2.18 -22.50
CA GLU A 287 -8.24 -2.22 -21.35
C GLU A 287 -8.96 -2.01 -20.03
N ALA A 288 -9.89 -1.07 -19.93
CA ALA A 288 -10.69 -0.83 -18.75
C ALA A 288 -11.60 -2.03 -18.38
N GLY A 289 -12.01 -2.82 -19.36
CA GLY A 289 -12.79 -4.04 -19.15
C GLY A 289 -11.95 -5.24 -18.72
N TYR A 290 -10.73 -5.37 -19.22
CA TYR A 290 -9.86 -6.52 -18.94
C TYR A 290 -9.50 -6.62 -17.46
N MET A 291 -9.10 -5.52 -16.81
CA MET A 291 -8.61 -5.54 -15.44
C MET A 291 -9.63 -6.08 -14.43
N PRO A 292 -10.88 -5.61 -14.36
CA PRO A 292 -11.84 -6.11 -13.37
C PRO A 292 -12.19 -7.59 -13.62
N VAL A 293 -12.35 -8.01 -14.87
CA VAL A 293 -12.67 -9.40 -15.21
C VAL A 293 -11.48 -10.32 -14.91
N ASN A 294 -10.26 -9.92 -15.26
CA ASN A 294 -9.06 -10.68 -14.94
C ASN A 294 -8.82 -10.76 -13.42
N ALA A 295 -9.09 -9.68 -12.67
CA ALA A 295 -9.04 -9.71 -11.22
C ALA A 295 -10.00 -10.76 -10.65
N ARG A 296 -11.25 -10.76 -11.12
CA ARG A 296 -12.26 -11.75 -10.69
C ARG A 296 -11.85 -13.16 -11.06
N THR A 297 -11.36 -13.39 -12.28
CA THR A 297 -10.89 -14.69 -12.76
C THR A 297 -9.75 -15.24 -11.90
N LEU A 298 -8.76 -14.40 -11.58
CA LEU A 298 -7.64 -14.78 -10.71
C LEU A 298 -8.11 -15.08 -9.27
N PHE A 299 -8.98 -14.24 -8.71
CA PHE A 299 -9.51 -14.44 -7.37
C PHE A 299 -10.31 -15.73 -7.24
N ASP A 300 -11.20 -16.02 -8.20
CA ASP A 300 -12.00 -17.26 -8.21
C ASP A 300 -11.14 -18.51 -8.44
N ALA A 301 -9.99 -18.38 -9.09
CA ALA A 301 -9.01 -19.45 -9.24
C ALA A 301 -8.18 -19.70 -7.96
N GLY A 302 -8.36 -18.89 -6.92
CA GLY A 302 -7.63 -19.00 -5.64
C GLY A 302 -6.33 -18.24 -5.57
N ALA A 303 -6.05 -17.33 -6.53
CA ALA A 303 -4.88 -16.46 -6.45
C ALA A 303 -5.02 -15.46 -5.29
N ILE A 304 -3.91 -15.15 -4.63
CA ILE A 304 -3.87 -14.11 -3.61
C ILE A 304 -3.78 -12.76 -4.31
N LEU A 305 -4.90 -12.05 -4.33
CA LEU A 305 -4.95 -10.67 -4.79
C LEU A 305 -4.76 -9.72 -3.60
N GLY A 306 -3.80 -8.81 -3.72
CA GLY A 306 -3.59 -7.68 -2.82
C GLY A 306 -4.06 -6.36 -3.46
N TYR A 307 -4.02 -5.30 -2.68
CA TYR A 307 -4.46 -3.95 -3.03
C TYR A 307 -3.26 -3.01 -3.20
N CYS A 308 -3.36 -2.13 -4.19
CA CYS A 308 -2.50 -0.96 -4.36
C CYS A 308 -3.20 0.11 -5.20
N THR A 309 -2.64 1.31 -5.24
CA THR A 309 -3.21 2.42 -6.03
C THR A 309 -2.38 2.80 -7.25
N ASP A 310 -1.07 2.59 -7.20
CA ASP A 310 -0.11 3.02 -8.24
C ASP A 310 -0.25 4.51 -8.60
N THR A 311 -0.54 5.36 -7.62
CA THR A 311 -0.81 6.77 -7.85
C THR A 311 0.21 7.68 -7.16
N THR A 312 0.31 8.92 -7.67
CA THR A 312 1.09 10.01 -7.08
C THR A 312 0.21 11.14 -6.57
N TYR A 313 -1.09 11.13 -6.90
CA TYR A 313 -2.05 12.17 -6.54
C TYR A 313 -2.70 11.93 -5.18
N ASP A 314 -3.72 12.71 -4.86
CA ASP A 314 -4.41 12.69 -3.57
C ASP A 314 -4.76 11.27 -3.11
N PRO A 315 -4.35 10.86 -1.88
CA PRO A 315 -4.54 9.49 -1.41
C PRO A 315 -6.01 9.09 -1.29
N LYS A 316 -6.88 10.01 -0.90
CA LYS A 316 -8.31 9.73 -0.74
C LYS A 316 -8.97 9.54 -2.10
N ALA A 317 -8.61 10.36 -3.10
CA ALA A 317 -9.09 10.18 -4.47
C ALA A 317 -8.60 8.85 -5.05
N GLY A 318 -7.32 8.47 -4.82
CA GLY A 318 -6.79 7.17 -5.23
C GLY A 318 -7.53 6.00 -4.58
N LEU A 319 -7.78 6.08 -3.28
CA LEU A 319 -8.58 5.10 -2.55
C LEU A 319 -9.99 4.98 -3.12
N GLU A 320 -10.66 6.11 -3.36
CA GLU A 320 -12.02 6.13 -3.92
C GLU A 320 -12.08 5.47 -5.30
N HIS A 321 -11.15 5.81 -6.20
CA HIS A 321 -11.09 5.21 -7.54
C HIS A 321 -10.93 3.69 -7.49
N GLU A 322 -10.00 3.19 -6.68
CA GLU A 322 -9.80 1.76 -6.54
C GLU A 322 -11.02 1.07 -5.91
N LEU A 323 -11.59 1.63 -4.84
CA LEU A 323 -12.76 1.06 -4.18
C LEU A 323 -13.97 0.97 -5.11
N LYS A 324 -14.24 2.00 -5.93
CA LYS A 324 -15.28 2.00 -6.96
C LYS A 324 -15.04 0.90 -7.98
N SER A 325 -13.81 0.77 -8.44
CA SER A 325 -13.43 -0.24 -9.44
C SER A 325 -13.51 -1.67 -8.88
N PHE A 326 -13.04 -1.88 -7.66
CA PHE A 326 -13.19 -3.17 -6.96
C PHE A 326 -14.65 -3.55 -6.76
N ASN A 327 -15.51 -2.58 -6.43
CA ASN A 327 -16.93 -2.80 -6.21
C ASN A 327 -17.68 -3.28 -7.47
N MET A 328 -17.10 -3.13 -8.66
CA MET A 328 -17.68 -3.67 -9.90
C MET A 328 -17.68 -5.21 -9.91
N VAL A 329 -16.71 -5.85 -9.25
CA VAL A 329 -16.48 -7.31 -9.36
C VAL A 329 -16.31 -8.02 -8.02
N PHE A 330 -16.15 -7.29 -6.92
CA PHE A 330 -15.96 -7.84 -5.58
C PHE A 330 -17.04 -7.37 -4.60
N SER A 331 -17.48 -8.26 -3.73
CA SER A 331 -18.29 -7.88 -2.57
C SER A 331 -17.46 -7.09 -1.55
N MET A 332 -18.12 -6.34 -0.67
CA MET A 332 -17.44 -5.66 0.44
C MET A 332 -16.65 -6.63 1.31
N ARG A 333 -17.13 -7.86 1.48
CA ARG A 333 -16.41 -8.90 2.23
C ARG A 333 -15.16 -9.38 1.52
N ASP A 334 -15.17 -9.48 0.19
CA ASP A 334 -13.98 -9.80 -0.60
C ASP A 334 -12.97 -8.64 -0.51
N MET A 335 -13.45 -7.40 -0.57
CA MET A 335 -12.58 -6.22 -0.47
C MET A 335 -11.87 -6.15 0.90
N VAL A 336 -12.54 -6.51 2.01
CA VAL A 336 -11.88 -6.63 3.33
C VAL A 336 -10.75 -7.65 3.29
N LYS A 337 -10.95 -8.80 2.63
CA LYS A 337 -9.89 -9.81 2.48
C LYS A 337 -8.73 -9.31 1.62
N ILE A 338 -9.04 -8.68 0.50
CA ILE A 338 -8.05 -8.18 -0.46
C ILE A 338 -7.20 -7.08 0.19
N MET A 339 -7.84 -6.03 0.74
CA MET A 339 -7.15 -4.88 1.30
C MET A 339 -6.44 -5.15 2.64
N GLY A 340 -6.87 -6.17 3.38
CA GLY A 340 -6.31 -6.55 4.67
C GLY A 340 -5.33 -7.73 4.56
N PRO A 341 -5.78 -8.96 4.87
CA PRO A 341 -4.89 -10.12 4.99
C PRO A 341 -4.16 -10.49 3.71
N ASN A 342 -4.76 -10.35 2.54
CA ASN A 342 -4.10 -10.67 1.28
C ASN A 342 -2.96 -9.69 0.97
N THR A 343 -3.18 -8.38 1.18
CA THR A 343 -2.14 -7.38 0.99
C THR A 343 -1.00 -7.53 2.00
N ALA A 344 -1.33 -7.84 3.27
CA ALA A 344 -0.33 -8.20 4.27
C ALA A 344 0.47 -9.46 3.86
N SER A 345 -0.21 -10.44 3.25
CA SER A 345 0.44 -11.65 2.70
C SER A 345 1.36 -11.33 1.52
N TYR A 346 0.95 -10.41 0.64
CA TYR A 346 1.82 -9.93 -0.44
C TYR A 346 3.13 -9.34 0.11
N LEU A 347 3.04 -8.57 1.18
CA LEU A 347 4.20 -8.00 1.88
C LEU A 347 4.96 -9.02 2.78
N GLY A 348 4.55 -10.30 2.84
CA GLY A 348 5.15 -11.24 3.80
C GLY A 348 5.01 -10.81 5.26
N MET A 349 4.00 -10.00 5.59
CA MET A 349 3.77 -9.43 6.93
C MET A 349 2.45 -9.89 7.56
N SER A 350 1.94 -11.05 7.18
CA SER A 350 0.66 -11.59 7.68
C SER A 350 0.63 -11.83 9.18
N ASP A 351 1.78 -12.06 9.79
CA ASP A 351 1.96 -12.23 11.25
C ASP A 351 1.90 -10.88 12.00
N GLN A 352 2.01 -9.75 11.29
CA GLN A 352 2.09 -8.42 11.88
C GLN A 352 0.92 -7.51 11.50
N LEU A 353 0.35 -7.65 10.30
CA LEU A 353 -0.61 -6.73 9.70
C LEU A 353 -1.83 -7.43 9.12
N GLY A 354 -2.79 -6.66 8.63
CA GLY A 354 -3.89 -7.08 7.77
C GLY A 354 -5.15 -7.56 8.49
N THR A 355 -5.10 -7.80 9.80
CA THR A 355 -6.28 -8.15 10.61
C THR A 355 -6.17 -7.57 12.02
N ILE A 356 -7.31 -7.38 12.69
CA ILE A 356 -7.36 -6.98 14.11
C ILE A 356 -7.34 -8.25 14.96
N GLU A 357 -6.14 -8.65 15.40
CA GLU A 357 -5.91 -9.87 16.20
C GLU A 357 -4.83 -9.65 17.25
N ALA A 358 -4.94 -10.36 18.37
CA ALA A 358 -3.90 -10.34 19.40
C ALA A 358 -2.55 -10.79 18.82
N GLY A 359 -1.47 -10.11 19.22
CA GLY A 359 -0.10 -10.33 18.76
C GLY A 359 0.32 -9.46 17.58
N LYS A 360 -0.61 -8.94 16.77
CA LYS A 360 -0.31 -8.07 15.63
C LYS A 360 -0.06 -6.62 16.06
N LEU A 361 0.57 -5.88 15.16
CA LEU A 361 0.76 -4.44 15.33
C LEU A 361 -0.61 -3.74 15.41
N ALA A 362 -0.71 -2.76 16.28
CA ALA A 362 -1.91 -1.97 16.42
C ALA A 362 -1.94 -0.86 15.36
N ASP A 363 -2.10 -1.30 14.11
CA ASP A 363 -2.37 -0.47 12.94
C ASP A 363 -3.88 -0.58 12.67
N ILE A 364 -4.64 0.46 13.08
CA ILE A 364 -6.11 0.41 13.12
C ILE A 364 -6.67 1.71 12.54
N VAL A 365 -7.73 1.60 11.73
CA VAL A 365 -8.55 2.73 11.31
C VAL A 365 -9.96 2.62 11.91
N LEU A 366 -10.48 3.71 12.46
CA LEU A 366 -11.88 3.83 12.84
C LEU A 366 -12.63 4.60 11.76
N LEU A 367 -13.62 3.95 11.16
CA LEU A 367 -14.47 4.47 10.10
C LEU A 367 -15.83 4.91 10.64
N ASP A 368 -16.29 6.07 10.20
CA ASP A 368 -17.63 6.59 10.51
C ASP A 368 -18.66 5.96 9.55
N GLY A 369 -19.05 4.72 9.84
CA GLY A 369 -19.97 3.90 9.07
C GLY A 369 -19.55 2.44 8.99
N ASP A 370 -20.42 1.62 8.39
CA ASP A 370 -20.17 0.21 8.16
C ASP A 370 -19.54 -0.02 6.77
N PRO A 371 -18.25 -0.41 6.68
CA PRO A 371 -17.60 -0.69 5.40
C PRO A 371 -18.19 -1.90 4.67
N LEU A 372 -18.98 -2.74 5.32
CA LEU A 372 -19.68 -3.86 4.68
C LEU A 372 -20.99 -3.44 3.98
N GLU A 373 -21.52 -2.24 4.27
CA GLU A 373 -22.67 -1.68 3.57
C GLU A 373 -22.29 -1.04 2.23
N GLY A 374 -21.06 -0.50 2.11
CA GLY A 374 -20.60 0.08 0.88
C GLY A 374 -19.24 0.74 0.97
N TYR A 375 -18.56 0.84 -0.19
CA TYR A 375 -17.21 1.38 -0.30
C TYR A 375 -17.07 2.83 0.21
N TRP A 376 -18.11 3.66 0.10
CA TRP A 376 -18.11 5.05 0.56
C TRP A 376 -17.88 5.20 2.06
N ASN A 377 -18.16 4.17 2.85
CA ASN A 377 -17.86 4.17 4.28
C ASN A 377 -16.37 3.99 4.57
N TRP A 378 -15.60 3.40 3.65
CA TRP A 378 -14.15 3.29 3.76
C TRP A 378 -13.45 4.65 3.65
N LEU A 379 -14.08 5.62 2.98
CA LEU A 379 -13.56 6.98 2.80
C LEU A 379 -13.73 7.87 4.04
N LYS A 380 -14.35 7.35 5.10
CA LYS A 380 -14.73 8.09 6.32
C LYS A 380 -13.81 7.80 7.49
N ALA A 381 -12.49 7.74 7.27
CA ALA A 381 -11.52 7.58 8.35
C ALA A 381 -11.57 8.76 9.31
N ARG A 382 -11.80 8.49 10.61
CA ARG A 382 -11.87 9.49 11.68
C ARG A 382 -10.69 9.38 12.64
N VAL A 383 -10.30 8.17 12.99
CA VAL A 383 -9.14 7.92 13.84
C VAL A 383 -8.22 6.93 13.14
N VAL A 384 -6.93 7.24 13.14
CA VAL A 384 -5.91 6.33 12.63
C VAL A 384 -4.88 6.07 13.72
N VAL A 385 -4.65 4.80 13.97
CA VAL A 385 -3.65 4.31 14.92
C VAL A 385 -2.56 3.60 14.12
N LYS A 386 -1.31 3.96 14.35
CA LYS A 386 -0.13 3.30 13.77
C LYS A 386 0.81 2.88 14.89
N ASN A 387 1.17 1.61 14.96
CA ASN A 387 2.00 1.03 16.05
C ASN A 387 1.46 1.41 17.46
N GLY A 388 0.15 1.45 17.65
CA GLY A 388 -0.49 1.82 18.92
C GLY A 388 -0.54 3.33 19.20
N VAL A 389 0.00 4.17 18.33
CA VAL A 389 -0.05 5.63 18.47
C VAL A 389 -1.21 6.18 17.65
N VAL A 390 -2.06 7.01 18.28
CA VAL A 390 -3.10 7.75 17.55
C VAL A 390 -2.43 8.87 16.76
N VAL A 391 -2.34 8.69 15.44
CA VAL A 391 -1.68 9.63 14.51
C VAL A 391 -2.66 10.56 13.80
N VAL A 392 -3.95 10.20 13.75
CA VAL A 392 -5.05 11.05 13.28
C VAL A 392 -6.22 10.89 14.24
N ASP A 393 -6.86 12.01 14.63
CA ASP A 393 -8.08 12.04 15.45
C ASP A 393 -8.97 13.20 14.99
N LYS A 394 -10.02 12.86 14.23
CA LYS A 394 -11.01 13.81 13.65
C LYS A 394 -12.43 13.57 14.20
N ARG A 395 -12.52 13.10 15.46
CA ARG A 395 -13.80 12.81 16.12
C ARG A 395 -14.55 14.07 16.51
#